data_20a9710b583607d20f67f093cbf2416c
#
_entry.id   20a9710b583607d20f67f093cbf2416c
#
_cell.length_a   1.000
_cell.length_b   1.000
_cell.length_c   1.000
_cell.angle_alpha   90.00
_cell.angle_beta   90.00
_cell.angle_gamma   90.00
#
_symmetry.space_group_name_H-M   'P 1'
#
loop_
_entity.id
_entity.type
_entity.pdbx_description
1 polymer ?
#
loop_
_entity_poly.entity_id
_entity_poly.type
_entity_poly.pdbx_seq_one_letter_code
_entity_poly.pdbx_strand_id
1 'polypeptide(L)'
;MAQRYHFSLLISHFSFKRYPLSLLCLALIFILSFTPFFPETPFDEVQFIDKWTHLVMYGGTCSVMWWEHLRHSKKEARKPNLRALFWFALVGMIILGGLVELGQAYCTTTRSGEWLDFFADTVGVLLGNTFGLLLRSIVARSKEGGR
;
A
#
# COMPACT_ATOMS: atom_id res chain seq x y z
N MET A 1 -4.75 3.41 31.88
CA MET A 1 -5.94 2.94 31.16
C MET A 1 -6.21 3.63 29.82
N ALA A 2 -5.75 4.83 29.58
CA ALA A 2 -6.02 5.59 28.32
C ALA A 2 -5.39 5.01 27.02
N GLN A 3 -4.28 4.26 27.12
CA GLN A 3 -3.53 3.79 25.96
C GLN A 3 -4.20 2.62 25.21
N ARG A 4 -5.02 1.81 25.88
CA ARG A 4 -5.76 0.69 25.24
C ARG A 4 -6.89 1.17 24.30
N TYR A 5 -7.50 2.30 24.59
CA TYR A 5 -8.59 2.85 23.76
C TYR A 5 -8.12 3.41 22.42
N HIS A 6 -6.88 3.92 22.33
CA HIS A 6 -6.33 4.43 21.06
C HIS A 6 -6.06 3.34 20.03
N PHE A 7 -5.60 2.17 20.45
CA PHE A 7 -5.31 1.06 19.53
C PHE A 7 -6.57 0.39 19.01
N SER A 8 -7.57 0.20 19.85
CA SER A 8 -8.86 -0.39 19.46
C SER A 8 -9.64 0.52 18.50
N LEU A 9 -9.53 1.85 18.65
CA LEU A 9 -10.13 2.82 17.73
C LEU A 9 -9.44 2.85 16.35
N LEU A 10 -8.14 2.57 16.28
CA LEU A 10 -7.42 2.43 15.01
C LEU A 10 -7.90 1.21 14.21
N ILE A 11 -8.09 0.09 14.88
CA ILE A 11 -8.54 -1.16 14.23
C ILE A 11 -10.02 -1.10 13.85
N SER A 12 -10.89 -0.46 14.66
CA SER A 12 -12.31 -0.35 14.36
C SER A 12 -12.63 0.53 13.15
N HIS A 13 -11.67 1.35 12.72
CA HIS A 13 -11.79 2.17 11.51
C HIS A 13 -11.41 1.43 10.22
N PHE A 14 -10.68 0.32 10.32
CA PHE A 14 -10.28 -0.51 9.19
C PHE A 14 -11.29 -1.66 9.00
N SER A 15 -12.48 -1.33 8.54
CA SER A 15 -13.47 -2.36 8.17
C SER A 15 -13.13 -2.93 6.79
N PHE A 16 -13.00 -4.25 6.68
CA PHE A 16 -12.77 -4.97 5.43
C PHE A 16 -13.74 -4.55 4.30
N LYS A 17 -14.99 -4.20 4.67
CA LYS A 17 -16.00 -3.73 3.71
C LYS A 17 -15.72 -2.34 3.12
N ARG A 18 -14.80 -1.57 3.73
CA ARG A 18 -14.49 -0.20 3.30
C ARG A 18 -13.32 -0.12 2.32
N TYR A 19 -12.45 -1.14 2.29
CA TYR A 19 -11.21 -1.14 1.52
C TYR A 19 -11.08 -2.38 0.63
N PRO A 20 -12.09 -2.69 -0.21
CA PRO A 20 -12.08 -3.92 -1.01
C PRO A 20 -10.96 -3.94 -2.04
N LEU A 21 -10.64 -2.79 -2.68
CA LEU A 21 -9.57 -2.73 -3.67
C LEU A 21 -8.18 -2.79 -3.01
N SER A 22 -8.01 -2.13 -1.87
CA SER A 22 -6.76 -2.25 -1.10
C SER A 22 -6.51 -3.68 -0.67
N LEU A 23 -7.54 -4.39 -0.23
CA LEU A 23 -7.44 -5.82 0.12
C LEU A 23 -7.10 -6.68 -1.09
N LEU A 24 -7.70 -6.40 -2.24
CA LEU A 24 -7.36 -7.07 -3.50
C LEU A 24 -5.89 -6.82 -3.86
N CYS A 25 -5.41 -5.58 -3.78
CA CYS A 25 -4.00 -5.25 -4.03
C CYS A 25 -3.06 -5.98 -3.06
N LEU A 26 -3.40 -6.03 -1.76
CA LEU A 26 -2.63 -6.80 -0.78
C LEU A 26 -2.60 -8.29 -1.11
N ALA A 27 -3.74 -8.88 -1.46
CA ALA A 27 -3.81 -10.28 -1.90
C ALA A 27 -2.95 -10.53 -3.15
N LEU A 28 -2.95 -9.61 -4.11
CA LEU A 28 -2.10 -9.70 -5.29
C LEU A 28 -0.61 -9.61 -4.94
N ILE A 29 -0.20 -8.74 -4.01
CA ILE A 29 1.19 -8.71 -3.50
C ILE A 29 1.57 -10.11 -2.99
N PHE A 30 0.77 -10.70 -2.10
CA PHE A 30 1.08 -12.04 -1.57
C PHE A 30 1.11 -13.10 -2.67
N ILE A 31 0.13 -13.16 -3.54
CA ILE A 31 0.07 -14.15 -4.63
C ILE A 31 1.32 -14.01 -5.52
N LEU A 32 1.61 -12.81 -5.99
CA LEU A 32 2.73 -12.57 -6.89
C LEU A 32 4.09 -12.79 -6.22
N SER A 33 4.24 -12.44 -4.93
CA SER A 33 5.49 -12.64 -4.20
C SER A 33 5.81 -14.10 -3.90
N PHE A 34 4.80 -14.94 -3.69
CA PHE A 34 5.00 -16.35 -3.31
C PHE A 34 4.67 -17.36 -4.42
N THR A 35 4.23 -16.90 -5.60
CA THR A 35 4.01 -17.80 -6.73
C THR A 35 5.34 -18.26 -7.32
N PRO A 36 5.59 -19.58 -7.41
CA PRO A 36 6.89 -20.10 -7.87
C PRO A 36 7.10 -19.99 -9.38
N PHE A 37 6.04 -19.70 -10.11
CA PHE A 37 6.05 -19.71 -11.58
C PHE A 37 5.58 -18.37 -12.14
N PHE A 38 6.52 -17.63 -12.75
CA PHE A 38 6.15 -16.60 -13.71
C PHE A 38 6.51 -17.13 -15.10
N PRO A 39 5.55 -17.11 -16.06
CA PRO A 39 5.89 -17.38 -17.44
C PRO A 39 6.89 -16.33 -17.93
N GLU A 40 7.87 -16.75 -18.71
CA GLU A 40 8.78 -15.83 -19.38
C GLU A 40 7.98 -14.81 -20.17
N THR A 41 8.26 -13.54 -19.94
CA THR A 41 7.57 -12.44 -20.60
C THR A 41 8.56 -11.66 -21.46
N PRO A 42 8.09 -10.95 -22.51
CA PRO A 42 8.95 -10.05 -23.29
C PRO A 42 9.62 -8.95 -22.45
N PHE A 43 9.16 -8.76 -21.22
CA PHE A 43 9.69 -7.77 -20.28
C PHE A 43 10.87 -8.29 -19.45
N ASP A 44 11.16 -9.58 -19.49
CA ASP A 44 12.29 -10.17 -18.72
C ASP A 44 13.64 -9.64 -19.20
N GLU A 45 13.70 -9.12 -20.44
CA GLU A 45 14.87 -8.42 -20.97
C GLU A 45 15.05 -7.00 -20.40
N VAL A 46 14.02 -6.44 -19.72
CA VAL A 46 14.09 -5.12 -19.12
C VAL A 46 14.90 -5.18 -17.83
N GLN A 47 16.01 -4.47 -17.81
CA GLN A 47 16.86 -4.40 -16.64
C GLN A 47 16.08 -3.95 -15.38
N PHE A 48 16.23 -4.71 -14.30
CA PHE A 48 15.54 -4.45 -13.03
C PHE A 48 13.99 -4.51 -13.08
N ILE A 49 13.42 -5.29 -14.01
CA ILE A 49 11.95 -5.41 -14.13
C ILE A 49 11.30 -5.84 -12.81
N ASP A 50 11.96 -6.70 -12.07
CA ASP A 50 11.52 -7.18 -10.76
C ASP A 50 11.38 -6.01 -9.77
N LYS A 51 12.39 -5.16 -9.66
CA LYS A 51 12.39 -3.96 -8.81
C LYS A 51 11.31 -2.95 -9.19
N TRP A 52 11.07 -2.77 -10.50
CA TRP A 52 9.97 -1.96 -10.99
C TRP A 52 8.62 -2.54 -10.60
N THR A 53 8.48 -3.86 -10.65
CA THR A 53 7.26 -4.55 -10.24
C THR A 53 6.97 -4.33 -8.75
N HIS A 54 7.97 -4.49 -7.88
CA HIS A 54 7.87 -4.20 -6.46
C HIS A 54 7.45 -2.75 -6.20
N LEU A 55 8.14 -1.79 -6.80
CA LEU A 55 7.83 -0.37 -6.68
C LEU A 55 6.38 -0.05 -7.07
N VAL A 56 5.91 -0.58 -8.20
CA VAL A 56 4.54 -0.35 -8.70
C VAL A 56 3.50 -1.03 -7.82
N MET A 57 3.74 -2.25 -7.35
CA MET A 57 2.82 -2.98 -6.48
C MET A 57 2.61 -2.24 -5.15
N TYR A 58 3.68 -1.84 -4.48
CA TYR A 58 3.58 -1.16 -3.19
C TYR A 58 3.10 0.29 -3.32
N GLY A 59 3.60 1.02 -4.31
CA GLY A 59 3.18 2.39 -4.59
C GLY A 59 1.72 2.47 -5.05
N GLY A 60 1.31 1.55 -5.92
CA GLY A 60 -0.07 1.41 -6.37
C GLY A 60 -1.01 1.08 -5.22
N THR A 61 -0.65 0.12 -4.37
CA THR A 61 -1.44 -0.27 -3.19
C THR A 61 -1.65 0.93 -2.25
N CYS A 62 -0.59 1.67 -1.91
CA CYS A 62 -0.70 2.87 -1.10
C CYS A 62 -1.61 3.92 -1.74
N SER A 63 -1.48 4.14 -3.05
CA SER A 63 -2.32 5.09 -3.79
C SER A 63 -3.80 4.69 -3.76
N VAL A 64 -4.11 3.40 -3.91
CA VAL A 64 -5.47 2.86 -3.80
C VAL A 64 -6.02 3.02 -2.40
N MET A 65 -5.22 2.76 -1.35
CA MET A 65 -5.62 2.96 0.06
C MET A 65 -6.02 4.41 0.33
N TRP A 66 -5.25 5.38 -0.17
CA TRP A 66 -5.55 6.79 -0.07
C TRP A 66 -6.85 7.15 -0.80
N TRP A 67 -7.01 6.68 -2.02
CA TRP A 67 -8.19 6.93 -2.83
C TRP A 67 -9.46 6.37 -2.18
N GLU A 68 -9.44 5.12 -1.72
CA GLU A 68 -10.58 4.50 -1.03
C GLU A 68 -10.94 5.26 0.24
N HIS A 69 -9.94 5.64 1.05
CA HIS A 69 -10.16 6.38 2.29
C HIS A 69 -10.83 7.75 2.04
N LEU A 70 -10.33 8.51 1.07
CA LEU A 70 -10.89 9.80 0.70
C LEU A 70 -12.30 9.66 0.14
N ARG A 71 -12.53 8.64 -0.70
CA ARG A 71 -13.84 8.36 -1.29
C ARG A 71 -14.88 8.00 -0.22
N HIS A 72 -14.54 7.12 0.71
CA HIS A 72 -15.44 6.71 1.79
C HIS A 72 -15.72 7.84 2.76
N SER A 73 -14.71 8.62 3.14
CA SER A 73 -14.89 9.79 4.01
C SER A 73 -15.82 10.83 3.37
N LYS A 74 -15.77 11.00 2.05
CA LYS A 74 -16.69 11.88 1.32
C LYS A 74 -18.13 11.36 1.35
N LYS A 75 -18.33 10.05 1.15
CA LYS A 75 -19.67 9.43 1.16
C LYS A 75 -20.33 9.50 2.54
N GLU A 76 -19.56 9.31 3.60
CA GLU A 76 -20.07 9.31 4.98
C GLU A 76 -20.15 10.71 5.59
N ALA A 77 -19.83 11.78 4.84
CA ALA A 77 -19.71 13.16 5.33
C ALA A 77 -18.80 13.29 6.57
N ARG A 78 -17.85 12.37 6.72
CA ARG A 78 -16.95 12.26 7.87
C ARG A 78 -15.62 12.93 7.55
N LYS A 79 -15.01 13.56 8.56
CA LYS A 79 -13.63 14.06 8.42
C LYS A 79 -12.66 12.89 8.36
N PRO A 80 -11.83 12.76 7.28
CA PRO A 80 -10.89 11.66 7.16
C PRO A 80 -9.77 11.78 8.20
N ASN A 81 -9.44 10.67 8.86
CA ASN A 81 -8.27 10.61 9.72
C ASN A 81 -7.00 10.36 8.89
N LEU A 82 -6.52 11.42 8.27
CA LEU A 82 -5.40 11.35 7.32
C LEU A 82 -4.07 11.04 7.99
N ARG A 83 -3.91 11.44 9.27
CA ARG A 83 -2.69 11.12 10.02
C ARG A 83 -2.59 9.62 10.28
N ALA A 84 -3.70 9.00 10.72
CA ALA A 84 -3.73 7.55 10.93
C ALA A 84 -3.52 6.78 9.62
N LEU A 85 -4.16 7.21 8.53
CA LEU A 85 -3.97 6.61 7.22
C LEU A 85 -2.52 6.70 6.76
N PHE A 86 -1.92 7.89 6.86
CA PHE A 86 -0.53 8.12 6.45
C PHE A 86 0.43 7.16 7.16
N TRP A 87 0.36 7.10 8.50
CA TRP A 87 1.24 6.23 9.27
C TRP A 87 0.96 4.75 9.04
N PHE A 88 -0.30 4.38 8.87
CA PHE A 88 -0.67 3.00 8.56
C PHE A 88 -0.15 2.58 7.18
N ALA A 89 -0.36 3.41 6.15
CA ALA A 89 0.13 3.13 4.80
C ALA A 89 1.66 3.16 4.74
N LEU A 90 2.33 4.09 5.46
CA LEU A 90 3.78 4.18 5.47
C LEU A 90 4.41 2.99 6.23
N VAL A 91 4.14 2.91 7.53
CA VAL A 91 4.81 1.95 8.41
C VAL A 91 4.31 0.53 8.17
N GLY A 92 2.99 0.36 8.00
CA GLY A 92 2.39 -0.95 7.76
C GLY A 92 2.88 -1.58 6.46
N MET A 93 2.96 -0.80 5.38
CA MET A 93 3.42 -1.32 4.09
C MET A 93 4.94 -1.57 4.05
N ILE A 94 5.76 -0.76 4.75
CA ILE A 94 7.20 -1.03 4.87
C ILE A 94 7.43 -2.32 5.67
N ILE A 95 6.71 -2.51 6.78
CA ILE A 95 6.80 -3.76 7.56
C ILE A 95 6.35 -4.95 6.70
N LEU A 96 5.27 -4.80 5.95
CA LEU A 96 4.78 -5.85 5.06
C LEU A 96 5.82 -6.22 4.01
N GLY A 97 6.48 -5.24 3.37
CA GLY A 97 7.57 -5.48 2.42
C GLY A 97 8.69 -6.29 3.05
N GLY A 98 9.18 -5.86 4.22
CA GLY A 98 10.20 -6.61 4.94
C GLY A 98 9.79 -8.05 5.31
N LEU A 99 8.52 -8.26 5.70
CA LEU A 99 8.01 -9.60 5.99
C LEU A 99 7.87 -10.47 4.74
N VAL A 100 7.51 -9.88 3.61
CA VAL A 100 7.47 -10.58 2.31
C VAL A 100 8.86 -11.02 1.91
N GLU A 101 9.86 -10.15 1.97
CA GLU A 101 11.26 -10.48 1.65
C GLU A 101 11.81 -11.58 2.57
N LEU A 102 11.55 -11.50 3.87
CA LEU A 102 11.91 -12.57 4.81
C LEU A 102 11.19 -13.88 4.47
N GLY A 103 9.90 -13.80 4.12
CA GLY A 103 9.13 -14.97 3.69
C GLY A 103 9.71 -15.61 2.42
N GLN A 104 10.11 -14.81 1.44
CA GLN A 104 10.78 -15.31 0.23
C GLN A 104 12.10 -15.97 0.56
N ALA A 105 12.94 -15.34 1.39
CA ALA A 105 14.24 -15.86 1.78
C ALA A 105 14.18 -17.20 2.55
N TYR A 106 13.17 -17.38 3.41
CA TYR A 106 13.11 -18.54 4.30
C TYR A 106 12.04 -19.58 3.97
N CYS A 107 10.99 -19.20 3.26
CA CYS A 107 9.84 -20.06 2.98
C CYS A 107 9.73 -20.48 1.51
N THR A 108 10.60 -20.00 0.62
CA THR A 108 10.59 -20.40 -0.79
C THR A 108 11.96 -20.96 -1.20
N THR A 109 11.96 -21.87 -2.19
CA THR A 109 13.18 -22.42 -2.79
C THR A 109 13.47 -21.83 -4.17
N THR A 110 12.51 -21.09 -4.72
CA THR A 110 12.53 -20.55 -6.08
C THR A 110 12.79 -19.05 -6.14
N ARG A 111 12.65 -18.36 -5.00
CA ARG A 111 12.92 -16.93 -4.86
C ARG A 111 13.85 -16.66 -3.70
N SER A 112 14.75 -15.72 -3.89
CA SER A 112 15.63 -15.17 -2.86
C SER A 112 15.06 -13.83 -2.40
N GLY A 113 14.96 -13.61 -1.09
CA GLY A 113 14.69 -12.27 -0.58
C GLY A 113 15.87 -11.34 -0.85
N GLU A 114 15.62 -10.20 -1.47
CA GLU A 114 16.64 -9.25 -1.86
C GLU A 114 16.47 -7.90 -1.20
N TRP A 115 17.54 -7.34 -0.64
CA TRP A 115 17.52 -5.99 -0.06
C TRP A 115 17.10 -4.89 -1.06
N LEU A 116 17.41 -5.09 -2.35
CA LEU A 116 17.02 -4.15 -3.39
C LEU A 116 15.50 -4.15 -3.63
N ASP A 117 14.83 -5.29 -3.46
CA ASP A 117 13.39 -5.39 -3.57
C ASP A 117 12.71 -4.71 -2.39
N PHE A 118 13.18 -4.93 -1.18
CA PHE A 118 12.74 -4.17 -0.01
C PHE A 118 12.94 -2.65 -0.16
N PHE A 119 14.05 -2.24 -0.78
CA PHE A 119 14.28 -0.82 -1.08
C PHE A 119 13.29 -0.29 -2.12
N ALA A 120 13.02 -1.05 -3.18
CA ALA A 120 12.02 -0.71 -4.20
C ALA A 120 10.62 -0.60 -3.61
N ASP A 121 10.23 -1.53 -2.71
CA ASP A 121 8.98 -1.48 -1.94
C ASP A 121 8.87 -0.17 -1.15
N THR A 122 9.93 0.16 -0.40
CA THR A 122 9.98 1.38 0.42
C THR A 122 9.84 2.64 -0.42
N VAL A 123 10.54 2.72 -1.56
CA VAL A 123 10.40 3.85 -2.50
C VAL A 123 8.99 3.91 -3.07
N GLY A 124 8.42 2.77 -3.46
CA GLY A 124 7.04 2.67 -3.91
C GLY A 124 6.05 3.20 -2.88
N VAL A 125 6.19 2.77 -1.62
CA VAL A 125 5.36 3.24 -0.50
C VAL A 125 5.46 4.75 -0.31
N LEU A 126 6.65 5.33 -0.37
CA LEU A 126 6.85 6.78 -0.26
C LEU A 126 6.17 7.53 -1.42
N LEU A 127 6.34 7.07 -2.64
CA LEU A 127 5.70 7.65 -3.82
C LEU A 127 4.19 7.56 -3.75
N GLY A 128 3.63 6.41 -3.37
CA GLY A 128 2.19 6.20 -3.22
C GLY A 128 1.57 7.08 -2.13
N ASN A 129 2.26 7.25 -0.99
CA ASN A 129 1.82 8.18 0.06
C ASN A 129 1.89 9.63 -0.41
N THR A 130 2.94 10.03 -1.12
CA THR A 130 3.07 11.39 -1.70
C THR A 130 1.93 11.66 -2.67
N PHE A 131 1.63 10.72 -3.56
CA PHE A 131 0.50 10.80 -4.48
C PHE A 131 -0.83 10.95 -3.74
N GLY A 132 -1.03 10.19 -2.66
CA GLY A 132 -2.23 10.29 -1.81
C GLY A 132 -2.39 11.68 -1.17
N LEU A 133 -1.31 12.29 -0.71
CA LEU A 133 -1.32 13.66 -0.18
C LEU A 133 -1.66 14.69 -1.28
N LEU A 134 -1.16 14.49 -2.50
CA LEU A 134 -1.50 15.34 -3.66
C LEU A 134 -2.98 15.19 -4.03
N LEU A 135 -3.51 13.98 -4.09
CA LEU A 135 -4.94 13.74 -4.32
C LEU A 135 -5.82 14.47 -3.31
N ARG A 136 -5.44 14.43 -2.04
CA ARG A 136 -6.14 15.18 -0.99
C ARG A 136 -6.18 16.68 -1.30
N SER A 137 -5.05 17.27 -1.69
CA SER A 137 -4.95 18.71 -1.95
C SER A 137 -5.85 19.13 -3.11
N ILE A 138 -5.92 18.32 -4.17
CA ILE A 138 -6.79 18.54 -5.32
C ILE A 138 -8.28 18.49 -4.91
N VAL A 139 -8.66 17.46 -4.15
CA VAL A 139 -10.05 17.30 -3.66
C VAL A 139 -10.46 18.43 -2.72
N ALA A 140 -9.53 18.95 -1.91
CA ALA A 140 -9.79 20.10 -1.03
C ALA A 140 -10.04 21.38 -1.83
N ARG A 141 -9.18 21.70 -2.80
CA ARG A 141 -9.30 22.90 -3.65
C ARG A 141 -10.56 22.92 -4.52
N SER A 142 -10.99 21.75 -5.01
CA SER A 142 -12.23 21.62 -5.78
C SER A 142 -13.49 22.00 -4.98
N LYS A 143 -13.44 21.94 -3.65
CA LYS A 143 -14.53 22.36 -2.77
C LYS A 143 -14.56 23.87 -2.50
N GLU A 144 -13.43 24.53 -2.56
CA GLU A 144 -13.32 25.99 -2.31
C GLU A 144 -13.67 26.79 -3.56
N GLY A 145 -13.34 26.29 -4.75
CA GLY A 145 -13.65 26.97 -6.02
C GLY A 145 -15.10 26.82 -6.51
N GLY A 146 -15.92 26.02 -5.85
CA GLY A 146 -17.34 25.81 -6.18
C GLY A 146 -18.33 26.59 -5.29
N ARG A 147 -17.83 27.50 -4.46
CA ARG A 147 -18.62 28.45 -3.67
C ARG A 147 -18.48 29.85 -4.27
#